data_3b9e4b4036d03d9df35042490990f693
#
_entry.id   3b9e4b4036d03d9df35042490990f693
#
_cell.length_a   1.000
_cell.length_b   1.000
_cell.length_c   1.000
_cell.angle_alpha   90.00
_cell.angle_beta   90.00
_cell.angle_gamma   90.00
#
_symmetry.space_group_name_H-M   'P 1'
#
loop_
_entity.id
_entity.type
_entity.pdbx_description
1 polymer ?
#
loop_
_entity_poly.entity_id
_entity_poly.type
_entity_poly.pdbx_seq_one_letter_code
_entity_poly.pdbx_strand_id
1 'polypeptide(L)'
;MPRTHPPSPPEFRTEAVRLARGSEKTIPALAADLGISSEALRSWLRQADADAGHGQPGALTTDEREELRRLRREVKTVQQEREILRKAAASFAKDAR
;
A
#
# COMPACT_ATOMS: atom_id res chain seq x y z
N MET A 1 -6.22 2.72 -24.57
CA MET A 1 -6.63 2.82 -23.15
C MET A 1 -5.73 1.95 -22.28
N PRO A 2 -5.04 2.55 -21.35
CA PRO A 2 -4.30 1.72 -20.40
C PRO A 2 -5.29 0.89 -19.61
N ARG A 3 -5.12 -0.41 -19.67
CA ARG A 3 -5.92 -1.32 -18.85
C ARG A 3 -5.32 -1.35 -17.45
N THR A 4 -6.08 -0.83 -16.50
CA THR A 4 -5.75 -1.05 -15.10
C THR A 4 -6.16 -2.46 -14.74
N HIS A 5 -5.20 -3.32 -14.49
CA HIS A 5 -5.50 -4.63 -13.92
C HIS A 5 -5.97 -4.42 -12.49
N PRO A 6 -7.06 -5.08 -12.08
CA PRO A 6 -7.44 -5.03 -10.68
C PRO A 6 -6.30 -5.59 -9.82
N PRO A 7 -6.09 -5.06 -8.61
CA PRO A 7 -5.07 -5.60 -7.74
C PRO A 7 -5.36 -7.07 -7.44
N SER A 8 -4.30 -7.87 -7.38
CA SER A 8 -4.42 -9.30 -7.10
C SER A 8 -5.00 -9.52 -5.70
N PRO A 9 -5.91 -10.49 -5.53
CA PRO A 9 -6.45 -10.81 -4.20
C PRO A 9 -5.33 -11.21 -3.24
N PRO A 10 -5.49 -10.92 -1.94
CA PRO A 10 -4.50 -11.31 -0.94
C PRO A 10 -4.19 -12.80 -0.94
N GLU A 11 -5.20 -13.64 -1.15
CA GLU A 11 -5.05 -15.10 -1.21
C GLU A 11 -4.15 -15.52 -2.36
N PHE A 12 -4.31 -14.89 -3.51
CA PHE A 12 -3.47 -15.16 -4.68
C PHE A 12 -2.02 -14.78 -4.39
N ARG A 13 -1.79 -13.63 -3.78
CA ARG A 13 -0.44 -13.18 -3.43
C ARG A 13 0.24 -14.12 -2.44
N THR A 14 -0.48 -14.54 -1.43
CA THR A 14 0.01 -15.50 -0.44
C THR A 14 0.42 -16.80 -1.10
N GLU A 15 -0.42 -17.32 -1.99
CA GLU A 15 -0.14 -18.57 -2.69
C GLU A 15 1.04 -18.42 -3.63
N ALA A 16 1.15 -17.30 -4.34
CA ALA A 16 2.28 -17.03 -5.22
C ALA A 16 3.61 -16.99 -4.46
N VAL A 17 3.62 -16.38 -3.28
CA VAL A 17 4.80 -16.34 -2.41
C VAL A 17 5.17 -17.75 -1.94
N ARG A 18 4.18 -18.53 -1.54
CA ARG A 18 4.40 -19.91 -1.11
C ARG A 18 5.03 -20.75 -2.24
N LEU A 19 4.50 -20.62 -3.43
CA LEU A 19 5.03 -21.33 -4.61
C LEU A 19 6.45 -20.88 -4.93
N ALA A 20 6.73 -19.60 -4.84
CA ALA A 20 8.06 -19.06 -5.13
C ALA A 20 9.10 -19.62 -4.16
N ARG A 21 8.75 -19.76 -2.90
CA ARG A 21 9.69 -20.27 -1.89
C ARG A 21 9.94 -21.76 -2.03
N GLY A 22 8.99 -22.51 -2.56
CA GLY A 22 9.12 -23.95 -2.76
C GLY A 22 9.59 -24.35 -4.14
N SER A 23 9.79 -23.42 -5.05
CA SER A 23 10.11 -23.71 -6.45
C SER A 23 11.58 -23.52 -6.74
N GLU A 24 12.10 -24.35 -7.62
CA GLU A 24 13.45 -24.20 -8.17
C GLU A 24 13.47 -23.27 -9.38
N LYS A 25 12.31 -22.84 -9.86
CA LYS A 25 12.21 -21.93 -11.00
C LYS A 25 12.71 -20.53 -10.62
N THR A 26 13.21 -19.82 -11.61
CA THR A 26 13.58 -18.42 -11.42
C THR A 26 12.33 -17.58 -11.22
N ILE A 27 12.47 -16.43 -10.61
CA ILE A 27 11.35 -15.51 -10.39
C ILE A 27 10.69 -15.12 -11.72
N PRO A 28 11.43 -14.75 -12.78
CA PRO A 28 10.78 -14.45 -14.07
C PRO A 28 10.00 -15.63 -14.64
N ALA A 29 10.52 -16.85 -14.54
CA ALA A 29 9.83 -18.03 -15.04
C ALA A 29 8.54 -18.31 -14.29
N LEU A 30 8.58 -18.23 -12.97
CA LEU A 30 7.40 -18.44 -12.13
C LEU A 30 6.37 -17.32 -12.33
N ALA A 31 6.81 -16.09 -12.44
CA ALA A 31 5.93 -14.96 -12.71
C ALA A 31 5.19 -15.14 -14.04
N ALA A 32 5.89 -15.60 -15.07
CA ALA A 32 5.27 -15.90 -16.36
C ALA A 32 4.21 -16.99 -16.24
N ASP A 33 4.50 -18.04 -15.48
CA ASP A 33 3.54 -19.13 -15.24
C ASP A 33 2.29 -18.64 -14.50
N LEU A 34 2.46 -17.68 -13.60
CA LEU A 34 1.36 -17.10 -12.82
C LEU A 34 0.63 -15.97 -13.54
N GLY A 35 1.14 -15.52 -14.67
CA GLY A 35 0.54 -14.41 -15.42
C GLY A 35 0.74 -13.05 -14.76
N ILE A 36 1.81 -12.88 -14.01
CA ILE A 36 2.15 -11.63 -13.32
C ILE A 36 3.54 -11.14 -13.73
N SER A 37 3.87 -9.91 -13.41
CA SER A 37 5.19 -9.38 -13.67
C SER A 37 6.20 -9.91 -12.65
N SER A 38 7.46 -9.99 -13.05
CA SER A 38 8.56 -10.37 -12.14
C SER A 38 8.67 -9.38 -10.98
N GLU A 39 8.46 -8.11 -11.26
CA GLU A 39 8.51 -7.06 -10.23
C GLU A 39 7.41 -7.22 -9.19
N ALA A 40 6.20 -7.58 -9.63
CA ALA A 40 5.11 -7.84 -8.71
C ALA A 40 5.46 -9.00 -7.77
N LEU A 41 5.96 -10.10 -8.33
CA LEU A 41 6.34 -11.26 -7.52
C LEU A 41 7.47 -10.92 -6.54
N ARG A 42 8.49 -10.19 -6.98
CA ARG A 42 9.58 -9.74 -6.10
C ARG A 42 9.06 -8.84 -4.98
N SER A 43 8.15 -7.94 -5.31
CA SER A 43 7.54 -7.04 -4.33
C SER A 43 6.77 -7.83 -3.28
N TRP A 44 6.00 -8.83 -3.69
CA TRP A 44 5.25 -9.67 -2.76
C TRP A 44 6.16 -10.48 -1.85
N LEU A 45 7.26 -10.99 -2.40
CA LEU A 45 8.26 -11.71 -1.60
C LEU A 45 8.91 -10.81 -0.55
N ARG A 46 9.28 -9.59 -0.93
CA ARG A 46 9.83 -8.61 0.01
C ARG A 46 8.84 -8.26 1.11
N GLN A 47 7.58 -8.05 0.75
CA GLN A 47 6.56 -7.73 1.73
C GLN A 47 6.29 -8.90 2.68
N ALA A 48 6.28 -10.13 2.16
CA ALA A 48 6.12 -11.32 2.98
C ALA A 48 7.28 -11.47 3.96
N ASP A 49 8.49 -11.18 3.52
CA ASP A 49 9.67 -11.21 4.40
C ASP A 49 9.57 -10.16 5.49
N ALA A 50 9.13 -8.94 5.15
CA ALA A 50 8.92 -7.88 6.13
C ALA A 50 7.87 -8.27 7.15
N ASP A 51 6.75 -8.84 6.69
CA ASP A 51 5.66 -9.26 7.57
C ASP A 51 6.08 -10.39 8.52
N ALA A 52 7.02 -11.22 8.08
CA ALA A 52 7.59 -12.29 8.90
C ALA A 52 8.73 -11.81 9.81
N GLY A 53 9.08 -10.53 9.76
CA GLY A 53 10.17 -9.98 10.56
C GLY A 53 11.55 -10.21 9.95
N HIS A 54 11.63 -10.70 8.74
CA HIS A 54 12.89 -11.00 8.03
C HIS A 54 13.22 -10.00 6.94
N GLY A 55 12.48 -8.88 6.88
CA GLY A 55 12.71 -7.83 5.91
C GLY A 55 13.96 -7.01 6.22
N GLN A 56 14.31 -6.13 5.32
CA GLN A 56 15.41 -5.20 5.54
C GLN A 56 15.08 -4.24 6.67
N PRO A 57 16.11 -3.72 7.39
CA PRO A 57 15.87 -2.73 8.43
C PRO A 57 15.04 -1.55 7.89
N GLY A 58 13.98 -1.20 8.61
CA GLY A 58 13.08 -0.13 8.22
C GLY A 58 11.97 -0.53 7.27
N ALA A 59 11.93 -1.80 6.81
CA ALA A 59 10.83 -2.27 5.98
C ALA A 59 9.55 -2.35 6.81
N LEU A 60 8.47 -1.78 6.28
CA LEU A 60 7.18 -1.76 6.97
C LEU A 60 6.41 -3.05 6.70
N THR A 61 5.76 -3.58 7.73
CA THR A 61 4.81 -4.68 7.58
C THR A 61 3.55 -4.18 6.84
N THR A 62 2.74 -5.12 6.38
CA THR A 62 1.45 -4.79 5.75
C THR A 62 0.57 -3.97 6.70
N ASP A 63 0.48 -4.39 7.96
CA ASP A 63 -0.31 -3.69 8.96
C ASP A 63 0.20 -2.27 9.18
N GLU A 64 1.52 -2.10 9.27
CA GLU A 64 2.12 -0.78 9.44
C GLU A 64 1.86 0.11 8.22
N ARG A 65 1.91 -0.43 7.02
CA ARG A 65 1.58 0.31 5.79
C ARG A 65 0.12 0.76 5.77
N GLU A 66 -0.79 -0.11 6.18
CA GLU A 66 -2.22 0.22 6.26
C GLU A 66 -2.46 1.30 7.30
N GLU A 67 -1.84 1.19 8.46
CA GLU A 67 -1.93 2.19 9.51
C GLU A 67 -1.38 3.54 9.04
N LEU A 68 -0.25 3.54 8.36
CA LEU A 68 0.33 4.75 7.81
C LEU A 68 -0.61 5.42 6.79
N ARG A 69 -1.23 4.64 5.91
CA ARG A 69 -2.21 5.18 4.95
C ARG A 69 -3.41 5.77 5.66
N ARG A 70 -3.92 5.07 6.69
CA ARG A 70 -5.04 5.56 7.48
C ARG A 70 -4.71 6.89 8.15
N LEU A 71 -3.56 6.97 8.79
CA LEU A 71 -3.11 8.19 9.48
C LEU A 71 -2.90 9.34 8.50
N ARG A 72 -2.35 9.08 7.33
CA ARG A 72 -2.19 10.11 6.30
C ARG A 72 -3.52 10.68 5.83
N ARG A 73 -4.52 9.81 5.64
CA ARG A 73 -5.88 10.26 5.29
C ARG A 73 -6.49 11.09 6.41
N GLU A 74 -6.33 10.65 7.64
CA GLU A 74 -6.84 11.36 8.81
C GLU A 74 -6.22 12.74 8.96
N VAL A 75 -4.89 12.82 8.82
CA VAL A 75 -4.18 14.12 8.85
C VAL A 75 -4.70 15.05 7.76
N LYS A 76 -4.87 14.53 6.55
CA LYS A 76 -5.40 15.33 5.44
C LYS A 76 -6.79 15.87 5.74
N THR A 77 -7.66 15.04 6.29
CA THR A 77 -9.02 15.45 6.68
C THR A 77 -8.98 16.53 7.74
N VAL A 78 -8.18 16.33 8.77
CA VAL A 78 -8.04 17.31 9.86
C VAL A 78 -7.50 18.64 9.34
N GLN A 79 -6.52 18.60 8.44
CA GLN A 79 -5.97 19.82 7.83
C GLN A 79 -7.03 20.55 7.00
N GLN A 80 -7.86 19.82 6.26
CA GLN A 80 -8.96 20.41 5.48
C GLN A 80 -10.00 21.03 6.40
N GLU A 81 -10.40 20.35 7.46
CA GLU A 81 -11.35 20.87 8.44
C GLU A 81 -10.83 22.13 9.10
N ARG A 82 -9.55 22.12 9.48
CA ARG A 82 -8.89 23.29 10.06
C ARG A 82 -8.96 24.49 9.13
N GLU A 83 -8.67 24.26 7.84
CA GLU A 83 -8.70 25.32 6.85
C GLU A 83 -10.11 25.88 6.64
N ILE A 84 -11.10 25.00 6.59
CA ILE A 84 -12.50 25.42 6.47
C ILE A 84 -12.92 26.24 7.67
N LEU A 85 -12.60 25.78 8.88
CA LEU A 85 -12.93 26.52 10.12
C LEU A 85 -12.24 27.87 10.19
N ARG A 86 -10.98 27.95 9.74
CA ARG A 86 -10.25 29.20 9.68
C ARG A 86 -10.92 30.20 8.74
N LYS A 87 -11.33 29.74 7.56
CA LYS A 87 -12.03 30.59 6.59
C LYS A 87 -13.39 31.02 7.10
N ALA A 88 -14.12 30.12 7.75
CA ALA A 88 -15.41 30.43 8.36
C ALA A 88 -15.26 31.48 9.46
N ALA A 89 -14.27 31.33 10.34
CA ALA A 89 -14.00 32.27 11.40
C ALA A 89 -13.64 33.66 10.86
N ALA A 90 -12.83 33.71 9.81
CA ALA A 90 -12.47 34.98 9.16
C ALA A 90 -13.70 35.63 8.53
N SER A 91 -14.58 34.88 7.93
CA SER A 91 -15.82 35.35 7.34
C SER A 91 -16.77 35.91 8.41
N PHE A 92 -16.93 35.23 9.54
CA PHE A 92 -17.76 35.69 10.64
C PHE A 92 -17.17 37.01 11.26
N ALA A 93 -15.88 37.05 11.43
CA ALA A 93 -15.23 38.26 11.96
C ALA A 93 -15.41 39.44 11.02
N LYS A 94 -15.40 39.22 9.72
CA LYS A 94 -15.61 40.27 8.71
C LYS A 94 -17.05 40.79 8.73
N ASP A 95 -18.04 39.90 8.92
CA ASP A 95 -19.46 40.25 8.91
C ASP A 95 -19.95 40.79 10.26
N ALA A 96 -19.26 40.49 11.35
CA ALA A 96 -19.60 40.92 12.70
C ALA A 96 -19.09 42.35 12.95
N ARG A 97 -19.92 43.33 12.63
CA ARG A 97 -19.63 44.73 12.96
C ARG A 97 -20.60 45.24 14.00
#